data_59ebd404159a9b56256b00340928a705
#
_entry.id   59ebd404159a9b56256b00340928a705
#
_cell.length_a   1.000
_cell.length_b   1.000
_cell.length_c   1.000
_cell.angle_alpha   90.00
_cell.angle_beta   90.00
_cell.angle_gamma   90.00
#
_symmetry.space_group_name_H-M   'P 1'
#
loop_
_entity.id
_entity.type
_entity.pdbx_description
1 polymer ?
#
loop_
_entity_poly.entity_id
_entity_poly.type
_entity_poly.pdbx_seq_one_letter_code
_entity_poly.pdbx_strand_id
1 'polypeptide(L)'
;ESSFDRYVAAQVSACVRKGVTFRYGTDVTKARDLLAPFDRIVIATGARYRFGLGPLAKLMLDWGAARWPGMAQIFSNETVRDWFYHRARAATGGQFKALAKPEQKVVVIGDALVAGKSRPAIASAFEAALLGAPSPSRDIAK
;
A
#
# COMPACT_ATOMS: atom_id res chain seq x y z
N GLU A 1 -7.48 -3.88 -22.90
CA GLU A 1 -7.08 -4.12 -21.51
C GLU A 1 -5.57 -4.32 -21.43
N SER A 2 -4.90 -3.59 -20.53
CA SER A 2 -3.47 -3.75 -20.34
C SER A 2 -3.15 -5.12 -19.70
N SER A 3 -1.92 -5.61 -19.88
CA SER A 3 -1.47 -6.84 -19.21
C SER A 3 -1.54 -6.72 -17.69
N PHE A 4 -1.41 -5.49 -17.17
CA PHE A 4 -1.52 -5.19 -15.74
C PHE A 4 -2.96 -5.36 -15.24
N ASP A 5 -3.97 -4.90 -15.99
CA ASP A 5 -5.39 -5.05 -15.60
C ASP A 5 -5.79 -6.51 -15.50
N ARG A 6 -5.34 -7.34 -16.44
CA ARG A 6 -5.55 -8.80 -16.42
C ARG A 6 -4.90 -9.45 -15.20
N TYR A 7 -3.69 -9.02 -14.86
CA TYR A 7 -3.01 -9.52 -13.67
C TYR A 7 -3.78 -9.16 -12.39
N VAL A 8 -4.21 -7.91 -12.23
CA VAL A 8 -5.00 -7.45 -11.07
C VAL A 8 -6.32 -8.24 -10.98
N ALA A 9 -7.05 -8.39 -12.09
CA ALA A 9 -8.30 -9.15 -12.13
C ALA A 9 -8.10 -10.62 -11.70
N ALA A 10 -7.01 -11.26 -12.14
CA ALA A 10 -6.68 -12.61 -11.74
C ALA A 10 -6.39 -12.71 -10.24
N GLN A 11 -5.66 -11.75 -9.66
CA GLN A 11 -5.38 -11.70 -8.22
C GLN A 11 -6.66 -11.50 -7.40
N VAL A 12 -7.53 -10.58 -7.80
CA VAL A 12 -8.83 -10.36 -7.15
C VAL A 12 -9.66 -11.63 -7.18
N SER A 13 -9.75 -12.30 -8.33
CA SER A 13 -10.47 -13.57 -8.46
C SER A 13 -9.90 -14.66 -7.56
N ALA A 14 -8.58 -14.74 -7.43
CA ALA A 14 -7.93 -15.70 -6.54
C ALA A 14 -8.25 -15.42 -5.06
N CYS A 15 -8.29 -14.16 -4.65
CA CYS A 15 -8.68 -13.76 -3.30
C CYS A 15 -10.13 -14.10 -3.00
N VAL A 16 -11.05 -13.82 -3.93
CA VAL A 16 -12.49 -14.16 -3.78
C VAL A 16 -12.68 -15.67 -3.60
N ARG A 17 -11.99 -16.50 -4.40
CA ARG A 17 -12.06 -17.95 -4.24
C ARG A 17 -11.57 -18.45 -2.88
N LYS A 18 -10.71 -17.67 -2.21
CA LYS A 18 -10.23 -17.94 -0.84
C LYS A 18 -11.09 -17.32 0.25
N GLY A 19 -12.26 -16.79 -0.08
CA GLY A 19 -13.19 -16.20 0.88
C GLY A 19 -12.89 -14.77 1.29
N VAL A 20 -12.01 -14.06 0.58
CA VAL A 20 -11.74 -12.64 0.85
C VAL A 20 -12.92 -11.80 0.37
N THR A 21 -13.45 -10.96 1.26
CA THR A 21 -14.49 -9.99 0.94
C THR A 21 -13.89 -8.62 0.65
N PHE A 22 -14.22 -8.05 -0.50
CA PHE A 22 -13.81 -6.69 -0.88
C PHE A 22 -14.93 -5.68 -0.57
N ARG A 23 -14.57 -4.57 0.07
CA ARG A 23 -15.47 -3.44 0.32
C ARG A 23 -14.89 -2.19 -0.33
N TYR A 24 -15.32 -1.91 -1.54
CA TYR A 24 -14.91 -0.72 -2.29
C TYR A 24 -15.68 0.52 -1.84
N GLY A 25 -15.11 1.70 -2.08
CA GLY A 25 -15.72 2.99 -1.74
C GLY A 25 -15.95 3.22 -0.25
N THR A 26 -15.29 2.45 0.62
CA THR A 26 -15.45 2.54 2.07
C THR A 26 -14.29 3.31 2.69
N ASP A 27 -14.60 4.43 3.33
CA ASP A 27 -13.65 5.21 4.12
C ASP A 27 -13.68 4.74 5.59
N VAL A 28 -12.70 3.96 5.98
CA VAL A 28 -12.58 3.41 7.35
C VAL A 28 -12.42 4.50 8.43
N THR A 29 -12.01 5.71 8.08
CA THR A 29 -11.92 6.81 9.04
C THR A 29 -13.29 7.29 9.50
N LYS A 30 -14.32 7.09 8.66
CA LYS A 30 -15.73 7.42 8.92
C LYS A 30 -16.55 6.22 9.41
N ALA A 31 -16.03 5.02 9.24
CA ALA A 31 -16.75 3.77 9.53
C ALA A 31 -15.87 2.84 10.41
N ARG A 32 -15.42 3.35 11.56
CA ARG A 32 -14.52 2.64 12.49
C ARG A 32 -15.09 1.32 12.99
N ASP A 33 -16.40 1.22 13.12
CA ASP A 33 -17.08 0.01 13.59
C ASP A 33 -16.82 -1.20 12.67
N LEU A 34 -16.48 -0.94 11.39
CA LEU A 34 -16.11 -2.00 10.46
C LEU A 34 -14.80 -2.71 10.86
N LEU A 35 -13.96 -2.08 11.66
CA LEU A 35 -12.72 -2.67 12.16
C LEU A 35 -12.92 -3.49 13.44
N ALA A 36 -14.05 -3.28 14.14
CA ALA A 36 -14.30 -3.87 15.44
C ALA A 36 -14.27 -5.42 15.50
N PRO A 37 -14.75 -6.16 14.45
CA PRO A 37 -14.77 -7.62 14.50
C PRO A 37 -13.42 -8.29 14.19
N PHE A 38 -12.35 -7.54 13.92
CA PHE A 38 -11.07 -8.10 13.52
C PHE A 38 -10.04 -8.02 14.63
N ASP A 39 -9.37 -9.12 14.92
CA ASP A 39 -8.26 -9.19 15.89
C ASP A 39 -6.96 -8.61 15.30
N ARG A 40 -6.85 -8.65 13.98
CA ARG A 40 -5.67 -8.17 13.25
C ARG A 40 -6.05 -7.25 12.11
N ILE A 41 -5.37 -6.11 12.05
CA ILE A 41 -5.55 -5.09 11.02
C ILE A 41 -4.23 -4.90 10.28
N VAL A 42 -4.26 -5.04 8.95
CA VAL A 42 -3.12 -4.74 8.09
C VAL A 42 -3.37 -3.44 7.36
N ILE A 43 -2.48 -2.46 7.54
CA ILE A 43 -2.57 -1.13 6.95
C ILE A 43 -1.63 -1.07 5.73
N ALA A 44 -2.21 -0.96 4.53
CA ALA A 44 -1.51 -0.88 3.26
C ALA A 44 -1.97 0.33 2.43
N THR A 45 -2.23 1.46 3.09
CA THR A 45 -2.86 2.66 2.53
C THR A 45 -1.93 3.50 1.63
N GLY A 46 -0.71 3.02 1.39
CA GLY A 46 0.26 3.70 0.54
C GLY A 46 0.87 4.94 1.20
N ALA A 47 1.36 5.86 0.38
CA ALA A 47 1.97 7.12 0.80
C ALA A 47 1.22 8.32 0.21
N ARG A 48 1.35 9.48 0.83
CA ARG A 48 0.82 10.75 0.33
C ARG A 48 1.97 11.66 -0.11
N TYR A 49 1.74 12.46 -1.13
CA TYR A 49 2.67 13.53 -1.48
C TYR A 49 2.64 14.63 -0.42
N ARG A 50 3.83 15.04 0.01
CA ARG A 50 4.02 16.20 0.90
C ARG A 50 3.84 17.49 0.11
N PHE A 51 3.68 18.61 0.81
CA PHE A 51 3.64 19.98 0.25
C PHE A 51 2.54 20.22 -0.79
N GLY A 52 1.43 19.49 -0.75
CA GLY A 52 0.35 19.67 -1.72
C GLY A 52 0.70 19.27 -3.16
N LEU A 53 1.81 18.57 -3.37
CA LEU A 53 2.27 18.15 -4.70
C LEU A 53 1.41 17.05 -5.36
N GLY A 54 0.49 16.44 -4.61
CA GLY A 54 -0.38 15.39 -5.14
C GLY A 54 -1.20 15.81 -6.37
N PRO A 55 -1.98 16.92 -6.30
CA PRO A 55 -2.73 17.43 -7.44
C PRO A 55 -1.85 17.86 -8.61
N LEU A 56 -0.70 18.46 -8.33
CA LEU A 56 0.26 18.89 -9.36
C LEU A 56 0.89 17.67 -10.05
N ALA A 57 1.30 16.67 -9.29
CA ALA A 57 1.85 15.43 -9.85
C ALA A 57 0.81 14.70 -10.71
N LYS A 58 -0.46 14.65 -10.27
CA LYS A 58 -1.55 14.09 -11.04
C LYS A 58 -1.78 14.86 -12.35
N LEU A 59 -1.86 16.19 -12.28
CA LEU A 59 -2.02 17.05 -13.45
C LEU A 59 -0.89 16.84 -14.47
N MET A 60 0.35 16.76 -14.01
CA MET A 60 1.51 16.51 -14.86
C MET A 60 1.47 15.12 -15.52
N LEU A 61 0.98 14.10 -14.82
CA LEU A 61 0.81 12.75 -15.36
C LEU A 61 -0.34 12.70 -16.37
N ASP A 62 -1.48 13.29 -16.06
CA ASP A 62 -2.68 13.31 -16.90
C ASP A 62 -2.44 14.09 -18.22
N TRP A 63 -1.64 15.16 -18.17
CA TRP A 63 -1.27 15.96 -19.34
C TRP A 63 -0.08 15.40 -20.13
N GLY A 64 0.52 14.30 -19.67
CA GLY A 64 1.68 13.71 -20.31
C GLY A 64 2.93 14.61 -20.28
N ALA A 65 3.00 15.56 -19.33
CA ALA A 65 4.10 16.52 -19.20
C ALA A 65 5.47 15.82 -19.00
N ALA A 66 5.49 14.58 -18.53
CA ALA A 66 6.71 13.77 -18.49
C ALA A 66 7.34 13.52 -19.87
N ARG A 67 6.60 13.73 -20.96
CA ARG A 67 7.06 13.60 -22.35
C ARG A 67 7.60 14.92 -22.94
N TRP A 68 7.46 16.03 -22.25
CA TRP A 68 8.01 17.29 -22.71
C TRP A 68 9.55 17.26 -22.67
N PRO A 69 10.24 17.77 -23.71
CA PRO A 69 11.69 17.60 -23.84
C PRO A 69 12.51 18.03 -22.62
N GLY A 70 12.13 19.13 -21.96
CA GLY A 70 12.82 19.61 -20.77
C GLY A 70 12.48 18.80 -19.49
N MET A 71 11.24 18.31 -19.37
CA MET A 71 10.80 17.53 -18.22
C MET A 71 11.34 16.11 -18.23
N ALA A 72 11.45 15.49 -19.41
CA ALA A 72 12.07 14.18 -19.55
C ALA A 72 13.52 14.18 -19.03
N GLN A 73 14.25 15.26 -19.26
CA GLN A 73 15.64 15.42 -18.82
C GLN A 73 15.74 15.60 -17.28
N ILE A 74 14.78 16.29 -16.66
CA ILE A 74 14.70 16.45 -15.20
C ILE A 74 14.37 15.10 -14.54
N PHE A 75 13.41 14.34 -15.07
CA PHE A 75 13.02 13.05 -14.52
C PHE A 75 13.98 11.90 -14.88
N SER A 76 14.86 12.07 -15.87
CA SER A 76 15.95 11.13 -16.12
C SER A 76 17.09 11.26 -15.09
N ASN A 77 17.16 12.40 -14.39
CA ASN A 77 18.14 12.59 -13.32
C ASN A 77 17.76 11.71 -12.10
N GLU A 78 18.67 10.82 -11.74
CA GLU A 78 18.48 9.85 -10.66
C GLU A 78 18.22 10.54 -9.31
N THR A 79 18.91 11.62 -9.03
CA THR A 79 18.78 12.42 -7.79
C THR A 79 17.39 13.02 -7.66
N VAL A 80 16.85 13.59 -8.74
CA VAL A 80 15.48 14.17 -8.76
C VAL A 80 14.44 13.06 -8.57
N ARG A 81 14.60 11.95 -9.27
CA ARG A 81 13.71 10.79 -9.14
C ARG A 81 13.72 10.23 -7.73
N ASP A 82 14.88 10.05 -7.12
CA ASP A 82 15.01 9.54 -5.76
C ASP A 82 14.45 10.52 -4.72
N TRP A 83 14.62 11.83 -4.94
CA TRP A 83 13.98 12.85 -4.11
C TRP A 83 12.45 12.73 -4.14
N PHE A 84 11.85 12.59 -5.32
CA PHE A 84 10.41 12.38 -5.48
C PHE A 84 9.93 11.11 -4.78
N TYR A 85 10.65 10.01 -4.92
CA TYR A 85 10.26 8.75 -4.31
C TYR A 85 10.42 8.73 -2.79
N HIS A 86 11.44 9.37 -2.25
CA HIS A 86 11.79 9.25 -0.83
C HIS A 86 11.44 10.48 0.01
N ARG A 87 11.51 11.69 -0.54
CA ARG A 87 11.30 12.93 0.20
C ARG A 87 9.99 13.63 -0.09
N ALA A 88 9.50 13.59 -1.31
CA ALA A 88 8.22 14.19 -1.66
C ALA A 88 7.01 13.40 -1.16
N ARG A 89 7.22 12.16 -0.71
CA ARG A 89 6.17 11.26 -0.23
C ARG A 89 6.30 11.01 1.28
N ALA A 90 5.16 10.89 1.95
CA ALA A 90 5.07 10.58 3.38
C ALA A 90 4.26 9.30 3.59
N ALA A 91 4.75 8.44 4.47
CA ALA A 91 4.03 7.27 4.93
C ALA A 91 2.73 7.66 5.65
N THR A 92 1.66 6.92 5.44
CA THR A 92 0.34 7.22 6.00
C THR A 92 -0.06 6.31 7.15
N GLY A 93 0.70 5.25 7.40
CA GLY A 93 0.33 4.19 8.35
C GLY A 93 0.07 4.67 9.77
N GLY A 94 0.78 5.71 10.24
CA GLY A 94 0.59 6.24 11.59
C GLY A 94 -0.81 6.79 11.84
N GLN A 95 -1.41 7.44 10.84
CA GLN A 95 -2.77 7.99 10.95
C GLN A 95 -3.83 6.89 11.11
N PHE A 96 -3.67 5.80 10.38
CA PHE A 96 -4.62 4.68 10.40
C PHE A 96 -4.39 3.77 11.60
N LYS A 97 -3.17 3.68 12.12
CA LYS A 97 -2.88 2.91 13.34
C LYS A 97 -3.70 3.39 14.54
N ALA A 98 -3.98 4.70 14.62
CA ALA A 98 -4.80 5.28 15.69
C ALA A 98 -6.30 4.94 15.61
N LEU A 99 -6.76 4.29 14.53
CA LEU A 99 -8.15 3.85 14.38
C LEU A 99 -8.42 2.49 15.04
N ALA A 100 -7.37 1.71 15.27
CA ALA A 100 -7.48 0.39 15.89
C ALA A 100 -7.67 0.50 17.41
N LYS A 101 -8.34 -0.49 17.98
CA LYS A 101 -8.47 -0.63 19.42
C LYS A 101 -7.17 -1.15 20.04
N PRO A 102 -6.92 -0.91 21.36
CA PRO A 102 -5.69 -1.34 22.02
C PRO A 102 -5.43 -2.85 21.96
N GLU A 103 -6.47 -3.65 21.96
CA GLU A 103 -6.42 -5.12 21.91
C GLU A 103 -6.14 -5.67 20.50
N GLN A 104 -6.30 -4.86 19.45
CA GLN A 104 -6.14 -5.28 18.08
C GLN A 104 -4.66 -5.24 17.65
N LYS A 105 -4.19 -6.30 16.99
CA LYS A 105 -2.84 -6.34 16.42
C LYS A 105 -2.79 -5.55 15.13
N VAL A 106 -2.04 -4.46 15.10
CA VAL A 106 -1.90 -3.61 13.91
C VAL A 106 -0.55 -3.82 13.26
N VAL A 107 -0.55 -4.12 11.97
CA VAL A 107 0.65 -4.26 11.13
C VAL A 107 0.56 -3.26 9.99
N VAL A 108 1.59 -2.45 9.82
CA VAL A 108 1.71 -1.49 8.72
C VAL A 108 2.67 -2.05 7.69
N ILE A 109 2.30 -2.03 6.41
CA ILE A 109 3.11 -2.59 5.33
C ILE A 109 3.22 -1.63 4.13
N GLY A 110 4.20 -1.90 3.28
CA GLY A 110 4.40 -1.17 2.04
C GLY A 110 4.70 0.31 2.24
N ASP A 111 4.26 1.13 1.30
CA ASP A 111 4.47 2.57 1.32
C ASP A 111 3.75 3.28 2.49
N ALA A 112 2.81 2.61 3.14
CA ALA A 112 2.19 3.09 4.36
C ALA A 112 3.16 3.05 5.56
N LEU A 113 4.13 2.13 5.55
CA LEU A 113 5.19 2.01 6.55
C LEU A 113 6.37 2.94 6.21
N VAL A 114 6.92 2.78 5.01
CA VAL A 114 8.04 3.58 4.49
C VAL A 114 7.79 3.86 3.01
N ALA A 115 7.58 5.14 2.68
CA ALA A 115 7.39 5.54 1.29
C ALA A 115 8.67 5.25 0.48
N GLY A 116 8.54 4.47 -0.60
CA GLY A 116 9.71 4.01 -1.35
C GLY A 116 9.40 3.24 -2.62
N LYS A 117 10.30 2.35 -2.97
CA LYS A 117 10.23 1.49 -4.16
C LYS A 117 9.40 0.24 -3.86
N SER A 118 8.95 -0.46 -4.90
CA SER A 118 8.07 -1.64 -4.78
C SER A 118 8.70 -2.82 -4.03
N ARG A 119 10.02 -3.03 -4.16
CA ARG A 119 10.71 -4.18 -3.53
C ARG A 119 10.57 -4.19 -1.99
N PRO A 120 10.86 -3.11 -1.24
CA PRO A 120 10.60 -3.07 0.21
C PRO A 120 9.12 -3.24 0.56
N ALA A 121 8.22 -2.71 -0.26
CA ALA A 121 6.78 -2.85 -0.03
C ALA A 121 6.33 -4.33 -0.13
N ILE A 122 6.82 -5.06 -1.13
CA ILE A 122 6.54 -6.49 -1.29
C ILE A 122 7.14 -7.29 -0.14
N ALA A 123 8.40 -7.01 0.25
CA ALA A 123 9.05 -7.70 1.36
C ALA A 123 8.27 -7.55 2.68
N SER A 124 7.86 -6.33 3.03
CA SER A 124 7.07 -6.08 4.23
C SER A 124 5.70 -6.78 4.22
N ALA A 125 5.06 -6.89 3.06
CA ALA A 125 3.80 -7.61 2.91
C ALA A 125 4.00 -9.12 3.12
N PHE A 126 5.08 -9.67 2.57
CA PHE A 126 5.43 -11.08 2.73
C PHE A 126 5.75 -11.44 4.18
N GLU A 127 6.57 -10.64 4.87
CA GLU A 127 6.85 -10.80 6.29
C GLU A 127 5.57 -10.73 7.14
N ALA A 128 4.69 -9.78 6.86
CA ALA A 128 3.42 -9.67 7.57
C ALA A 128 2.53 -10.91 7.37
N ALA A 129 2.54 -11.50 6.18
CA ALA A 129 1.80 -12.73 5.89
C ALA A 129 2.38 -13.93 6.64
N LEU A 130 3.71 -14.09 6.67
CA LEU A 130 4.38 -15.19 7.38
C LEU A 130 4.18 -15.10 8.90
N LEU A 131 4.32 -13.92 9.49
CA LEU A 131 4.11 -13.70 10.93
C LEU A 131 2.64 -13.84 11.35
N GLY A 132 1.72 -13.82 10.39
CA GLY A 132 0.29 -14.01 10.62
C GLY A 132 -0.20 -15.43 10.35
N ALA A 133 0.60 -16.27 9.71
CA ALA A 133 0.25 -17.67 9.56
C ALA A 133 0.25 -18.34 10.96
N PRO A 134 -0.77 -19.16 11.32
CA PRO A 134 -0.66 -20.01 12.49
C PRO A 134 0.59 -20.87 12.29
N SER A 135 1.43 -20.94 13.33
CA SER A 135 2.56 -21.89 13.31
C SER A 135 2.01 -23.25 12.91
N PRO A 136 2.60 -23.92 11.91
CA PRO A 136 2.22 -25.30 11.65
C PRO A 136 2.41 -26.03 12.98
N SER A 137 1.33 -26.59 13.51
CA SER A 137 1.38 -27.43 14.69
C SER A 137 2.47 -28.47 14.45
N ARG A 138 3.52 -28.44 15.27
CA ARG A 138 4.54 -29.48 15.28
C ARG A 138 3.92 -30.72 15.91
N ASP A 139 2.96 -31.31 15.25
CA ASP A 139 2.58 -32.70 15.45
C ASP A 139 3.46 -33.53 14.51
N ILE A 140 4.75 -33.59 14.87
CA ILE A 140 5.63 -34.62 14.35
C ILE A 140 5.78 -35.63 15.46
N ALA A 141 5.04 -36.71 15.29
CA ALA A 141 5.35 -38.10 15.63
C ALA A 141 5.62 -38.45 17.11
N LYS A 142 4.77 -39.27 17.60
CA LYS A 142 5.21 -40.51 18.23
C LYS A 142 4.82 -41.69 17.36
#